data_3dcf62c2a544d7b11bd59bbf9b818f11
#
_entry.id   3dcf62c2a544d7b11bd59bbf9b818f11
#
_cell.length_a   1.000
_cell.length_b   1.000
_cell.length_c   1.000
_cell.angle_alpha   90.00
_cell.angle_beta   90.00
_cell.angle_gamma   90.00
#
_symmetry.space_group_name_H-M   'P 1'
#
loop_
_entity.id
_entity.type
_entity.pdbx_description
1 polymer ?
#
loop_
_entity_poly.entity_id
_entity_poly.type
_entity_poly.pdbx_seq_one_letter_code
_entity_poly.pdbx_strand_id
1 'polypeptide(L)'
;MFGPGEYVPDPTEGIVDIQDLPRPQWVAYSRNHDHTPCPRCDHLAYRHTSGQRTLHDLGDLSTGCPVDLLVIYSSHYCSQCRKHFNIDLSDVAPPGGHYTHRVTQLAVRLVVEDGLPYRPTSWHLWRDHRVFVPFATIQNWVEAGGKKGARSDGQDVSGLGA
;
A
#
# COMPACT_ATOMS: atom_id res chain seq x y z
N MET A 1 -12.93 -16.56 -19.60
CA MET A 1 -13.14 -17.04 -18.23
C MET A 1 -12.89 -18.53 -18.12
N PHE A 2 -12.29 -18.96 -17.04
CA PHE A 2 -11.97 -20.37 -16.83
C PHE A 2 -13.18 -21.10 -16.24
N GLY A 3 -13.46 -22.31 -16.74
CA GLY A 3 -14.52 -23.17 -16.20
C GLY A 3 -14.02 -23.98 -15.01
N PRO A 4 -14.92 -24.74 -14.35
CA PRO A 4 -14.54 -25.63 -13.27
C PRO A 4 -13.48 -26.61 -13.73
N GLY A 5 -12.39 -26.71 -12.98
CA GLY A 5 -11.27 -27.59 -13.30
C GLY A 5 -10.29 -27.05 -14.33
N GLU A 6 -10.54 -25.88 -14.90
CA GLU A 6 -9.59 -25.24 -15.78
C GLU A 6 -8.49 -24.57 -14.99
N TYR A 7 -7.29 -24.59 -15.59
CA TYR A 7 -6.13 -23.94 -14.98
C TYR A 7 -6.29 -22.44 -14.98
N VAL A 8 -6.06 -21.81 -13.81
CA VAL A 8 -6.01 -20.37 -13.69
C VAL A 8 -4.55 -19.96 -13.56
N PRO A 9 -4.03 -19.20 -14.53
CA PRO A 9 -2.63 -18.82 -14.48
C PRO A 9 -2.26 -18.05 -13.23
N ASP A 10 -1.11 -18.39 -12.67
CA ASP A 10 -0.50 -17.60 -11.60
C ASP A 10 -0.02 -16.28 -12.20
N PRO A 11 -0.37 -15.14 -11.62
CA PRO A 11 0.11 -13.85 -12.13
C PRO A 11 1.62 -13.69 -12.08
N THR A 12 2.32 -14.56 -11.32
CA THR A 12 3.77 -14.56 -11.28
C THR A 12 4.38 -15.52 -12.30
N GLU A 13 3.53 -16.31 -12.98
CA GLU A 13 3.94 -17.25 -14.00
C GLU A 13 3.23 -16.93 -15.31
N GLY A 14 3.95 -16.75 -16.37
CA GLY A 14 3.39 -16.50 -17.68
C GLY A 14 2.90 -15.09 -17.93
N ILE A 15 2.71 -14.28 -16.90
CA ILE A 15 2.46 -12.86 -17.06
C ILE A 15 3.80 -12.16 -17.06
N VAL A 16 4.20 -11.74 -18.23
CA VAL A 16 5.50 -11.09 -18.42
C VAL A 16 5.39 -9.57 -18.24
N ASP A 17 4.21 -9.05 -18.50
CA ASP A 17 3.96 -7.62 -18.47
C ASP A 17 2.68 -7.34 -17.69
N ILE A 18 2.73 -6.31 -16.87
CA ILE A 18 1.57 -5.87 -16.10
C ILE A 18 0.41 -5.44 -17.01
N GLN A 19 0.70 -5.12 -18.27
CA GLN A 19 -0.31 -4.79 -19.26
C GLN A 19 -1.24 -5.97 -19.60
N ASP A 20 -0.80 -7.19 -19.30
CA ASP A 20 -1.62 -8.38 -19.50
C ASP A 20 -2.73 -8.52 -18.46
N LEU A 21 -2.68 -7.73 -17.41
CA LEU A 21 -3.70 -7.71 -16.38
C LEU A 21 -4.90 -6.88 -16.82
N PRO A 22 -6.11 -7.17 -16.32
CA PRO A 22 -7.26 -6.31 -16.56
C PRO A 22 -6.99 -4.87 -16.11
N ARG A 23 -7.57 -3.93 -16.83
CA ARG A 23 -7.41 -2.52 -16.47
C ARG A 23 -8.07 -2.24 -15.14
N PRO A 24 -7.42 -1.45 -14.27
CA PRO A 24 -7.98 -1.13 -12.98
C PRO A 24 -9.16 -0.15 -13.09
N GLN A 25 -10.06 -0.27 -12.14
CA GLN A 25 -11.05 0.76 -11.87
C GLN A 25 -10.39 1.84 -11.03
N TRP A 26 -10.67 3.10 -11.36
CA TRP A 26 -10.10 4.23 -10.64
C TRP A 26 -11.10 4.76 -9.63
N VAL A 27 -10.66 4.91 -8.39
CA VAL A 27 -11.44 5.50 -7.32
C VAL A 27 -10.72 6.76 -6.84
N ALA A 28 -11.39 7.89 -6.92
CA ALA A 28 -10.82 9.14 -6.47
C ALA A 28 -10.87 9.23 -4.94
N TYR A 29 -9.77 9.66 -4.35
CA TYR A 29 -9.65 9.84 -2.91
C TYR A 29 -9.00 11.19 -2.65
N SER A 30 -9.76 12.12 -2.10
CA SER A 30 -9.29 13.50 -1.96
C SER A 30 -8.81 13.80 -0.55
N ARG A 31 -7.59 14.28 -0.46
CA ARG A 31 -6.99 14.88 0.73
C ARG A 31 -6.48 16.27 0.37
N ASN A 32 -7.25 16.99 -0.41
CA ASN A 32 -6.88 18.31 -0.91
C ASN A 32 -7.58 19.37 -0.02
N HIS A 33 -6.86 19.89 0.95
CA HIS A 33 -7.36 20.86 1.92
C HIS A 33 -6.81 22.25 1.63
N ASP A 34 -7.62 23.27 1.90
CA ASP A 34 -7.16 24.64 1.70
C ASP A 34 -6.10 25.03 2.72
N HIS A 35 -6.19 24.49 3.92
CA HIS A 35 -5.22 24.75 4.99
C HIS A 35 -5.20 23.59 5.97
N THR A 36 -4.09 23.42 6.65
CA THR A 36 -3.89 22.39 7.66
C THR A 36 -2.82 22.84 8.64
N PRO A 37 -2.86 22.37 9.91
CA PRO A 37 -1.82 22.72 10.85
C PRO A 37 -0.47 22.14 10.45
N CYS A 38 0.59 22.93 10.64
CA CYS A 38 1.94 22.46 10.41
C CYS A 38 2.30 21.37 11.42
N PRO A 39 2.82 20.22 10.98
CA PRO A 39 3.16 19.13 11.90
C PRO A 39 4.30 19.47 12.88
N ARG A 40 5.04 20.55 12.63
CA ARG A 40 6.17 20.94 13.50
C ARG A 40 5.78 21.98 14.53
N CYS A 41 5.02 23.00 14.13
CA CYS A 41 4.73 24.14 14.99
C CYS A 41 3.24 24.42 15.17
N ASP A 42 2.39 23.62 14.56
CA ASP A 42 0.95 23.72 14.63
C ASP A 42 0.37 25.04 14.05
N HIS A 43 1.19 25.85 13.40
CA HIS A 43 0.75 27.04 12.72
C HIS A 43 -0.07 26.67 11.49
N LEU A 44 -1.16 27.40 11.24
CA LEU A 44 -2.04 27.12 10.10
C LEU A 44 -1.31 27.39 8.79
N ALA A 45 -1.14 26.38 7.99
CA ALA A 45 -0.44 26.48 6.72
C ALA A 45 -1.41 26.32 5.55
N TYR A 46 -1.35 27.24 4.60
CA TYR A 46 -2.23 27.23 3.44
C TYR A 46 -1.67 26.37 2.31
N ARG A 47 -2.57 25.92 1.46
CA ARG A 47 -2.21 25.12 0.30
C ARG A 47 -1.32 25.92 -0.64
N HIS A 48 -0.18 25.34 -0.99
CA HIS A 48 0.73 25.93 -1.96
C HIS A 48 0.47 25.32 -3.34
N THR A 49 0.40 23.99 -3.42
CA THR A 49 0.11 23.26 -4.66
C THR A 49 -0.71 22.02 -4.33
N SER A 50 -1.10 21.32 -5.39
CA SER A 50 -1.75 20.01 -5.27
C SER A 50 -0.96 18.98 -6.06
N GLY A 51 -0.97 17.74 -5.58
CA GLY A 51 -0.34 16.62 -6.27
C GLY A 51 -1.28 15.45 -6.39
N GLN A 52 -0.85 14.48 -7.19
CA GLN A 52 -1.60 13.23 -7.37
C GLN A 52 -0.67 12.06 -7.14
N ARG A 53 -1.25 11.00 -6.59
CA ARG A 53 -0.53 9.77 -6.33
C ARG A 53 -1.47 8.60 -6.57
N THR A 54 -0.97 7.56 -7.25
CA THR A 54 -1.73 6.35 -7.47
C THR A 54 -1.30 5.29 -6.46
N LEU A 55 -2.29 4.65 -5.82
CA LEU A 55 -2.05 3.56 -4.89
C LEU A 55 -2.86 2.35 -5.34
N HIS A 56 -2.23 1.19 -5.38
CA HIS A 56 -2.91 -0.07 -5.66
C HIS A 56 -3.61 -0.55 -4.40
N ASP A 57 -4.91 -0.83 -4.52
CA ASP A 57 -5.74 -1.30 -3.41
C ASP A 57 -6.27 -2.70 -3.72
N LEU A 58 -7.01 -3.26 -2.76
CA LEU A 58 -7.73 -4.50 -2.99
C LEU A 58 -8.75 -4.30 -4.10
N GLY A 59 -8.85 -5.27 -5.00
CA GLY A 59 -9.73 -5.17 -6.15
C GLY A 59 -11.18 -5.42 -5.82
N ASP A 60 -12.02 -5.26 -6.84
CA ASP A 60 -13.46 -5.48 -6.76
C ASP A 60 -13.77 -6.88 -7.28
N LEU A 61 -14.19 -7.76 -6.39
CA LEU A 61 -14.49 -9.15 -6.75
C LEU A 61 -15.77 -9.26 -7.58
N SER A 62 -16.68 -8.30 -7.46
CA SER A 62 -17.92 -8.32 -8.23
C SER A 62 -17.69 -8.08 -9.71
N THR A 63 -16.70 -7.27 -10.05
CA THR A 63 -16.33 -6.99 -11.45
C THR A 63 -15.10 -7.77 -11.90
N GLY A 64 -14.34 -8.32 -10.96
CA GLY A 64 -13.07 -8.99 -11.25
C GLY A 64 -11.95 -8.05 -11.61
N CYS A 65 -12.11 -6.76 -11.40
CA CYS A 65 -11.12 -5.75 -11.78
C CYS A 65 -10.28 -5.31 -10.60
N PRO A 66 -9.00 -5.01 -10.82
CA PRO A 66 -8.20 -4.32 -9.83
C PRO A 66 -8.77 -2.93 -9.53
N VAL A 67 -8.42 -2.38 -8.37
CA VAL A 67 -8.81 -1.03 -7.98
C VAL A 67 -7.57 -0.22 -7.67
N ASP A 68 -7.45 0.92 -8.33
CA ASP A 68 -6.41 1.89 -8.04
C ASP A 68 -7.03 3.13 -7.42
N LEU A 69 -6.46 3.59 -6.32
CA LEU A 69 -6.85 4.85 -5.71
C LEU A 69 -6.07 5.98 -6.35
N LEU A 70 -6.78 6.96 -6.88
CA LEU A 70 -6.17 8.20 -7.31
C LEU A 70 -6.27 9.18 -6.16
N VAL A 71 -5.17 9.34 -5.43
CA VAL A 71 -5.12 10.20 -4.27
C VAL A 71 -4.71 11.61 -4.71
N ILE A 72 -5.59 12.56 -4.48
CA ILE A 72 -5.34 13.97 -4.76
C ILE A 72 -5.05 14.61 -3.42
N TYR A 73 -3.85 15.14 -3.25
CA TYR A 73 -3.43 15.67 -1.96
C TYR A 73 -2.93 17.10 -2.11
N SER A 74 -2.95 17.85 -1.01
CA SER A 74 -2.45 19.21 -0.97
C SER A 74 -1.05 19.26 -0.39
N SER A 75 -0.25 20.15 -0.94
CA SER A 75 1.08 20.48 -0.43
C SER A 75 1.01 21.88 0.17
N HIS A 76 1.58 22.04 1.35
CA HIS A 76 1.44 23.26 2.13
C HIS A 76 2.80 23.89 2.40
N TYR A 77 2.79 25.19 2.63
CA TYR A 77 3.94 25.94 3.07
C TYR A 77 3.66 26.60 4.41
N CYS A 78 4.50 26.29 5.41
CA CYS A 78 4.39 26.94 6.70
C CYS A 78 5.27 28.19 6.71
N SER A 79 4.65 29.35 6.83
CA SER A 79 5.38 30.60 6.86
C SER A 79 6.20 30.80 8.14
N GLN A 80 5.81 30.14 9.22
CA GLN A 80 6.53 30.23 10.49
C GLN A 80 7.79 29.38 10.48
N CYS A 81 7.67 28.12 10.03
CA CYS A 81 8.82 27.21 9.92
C CYS A 81 9.61 27.42 8.64
N ARG A 82 9.00 28.06 7.63
CA ARG A 82 9.57 28.26 6.29
C ARG A 82 9.90 26.95 5.61
N LYS A 83 9.03 25.95 5.76
CA LYS A 83 9.21 24.63 5.17
C LYS A 83 7.92 24.16 4.49
N HIS A 84 8.11 23.37 3.45
CA HIS A 84 7.01 22.71 2.76
C HIS A 84 6.73 21.36 3.40
N PHE A 85 5.48 20.94 3.33
CA PHE A 85 5.07 19.60 3.73
C PHE A 85 3.84 19.19 2.95
N ASN A 86 3.65 17.89 2.80
CA ASN A 86 2.44 17.34 2.19
C ASN A 86 1.46 16.94 3.28
N ILE A 87 0.16 16.98 2.94
CA ILE A 87 -0.86 16.44 3.84
C ILE A 87 -0.53 14.99 4.18
N ASP A 88 -0.81 14.59 5.40
CA ASP A 88 -0.49 13.25 5.89
C ASP A 88 -1.39 12.21 5.21
N LEU A 89 -0.76 11.22 4.57
CA LEU A 89 -1.43 10.09 3.95
C LEU A 89 -1.05 8.76 4.62
N SER A 90 -0.42 8.81 5.79
CA SER A 90 0.11 7.62 6.46
C SER A 90 -0.97 6.64 6.89
N ASP A 91 -2.21 7.08 7.03
CA ASP A 91 -3.35 6.20 7.33
C ASP A 91 -3.78 5.36 6.12
N VAL A 92 -3.41 5.77 4.92
CA VAL A 92 -3.78 5.06 3.69
C VAL A 92 -2.66 4.17 3.20
N ALA A 93 -1.43 4.68 3.18
CA ALA A 93 -0.27 3.96 2.69
C ALA A 93 1.00 4.49 3.37
N PRO A 94 2.05 3.65 3.44
CA PRO A 94 3.33 4.11 3.97
C PRO A 94 3.97 5.16 3.05
N PRO A 95 4.85 6.02 3.58
CA PRO A 95 5.55 6.99 2.76
C PRO A 95 6.30 6.30 1.62
N GLY A 96 6.11 6.81 0.39
CA GLY A 96 6.74 6.24 -0.80
C GLY A 96 6.17 4.90 -1.25
N GLY A 97 5.21 4.32 -0.54
CA GLY A 97 4.61 3.04 -0.92
C GLY A 97 3.68 3.17 -2.12
N HIS A 98 3.53 2.08 -2.86
CA HIS A 98 2.67 2.01 -4.03
C HIS A 98 1.38 1.23 -3.76
N TYR A 99 1.26 0.62 -2.59
CA TYR A 99 0.12 -0.20 -2.19
C TYR A 99 -0.47 0.37 -0.91
N THR A 100 -1.79 0.23 -0.76
CA THR A 100 -2.44 0.63 0.50
C THR A 100 -2.03 -0.30 1.63
N HIS A 101 -2.20 0.18 2.86
CA HIS A 101 -1.93 -0.66 4.04
C HIS A 101 -2.74 -1.94 4.03
N ARG A 102 -3.96 -1.91 3.51
CA ARG A 102 -4.82 -3.11 3.46
C ARG A 102 -4.17 -4.22 2.66
N VAL A 103 -3.55 -3.87 1.53
CA VAL A 103 -2.86 -4.85 0.68
C VAL A 103 -1.64 -5.41 1.41
N THR A 104 -0.81 -4.54 1.97
CA THR A 104 0.40 -4.95 2.67
C THR A 104 0.08 -5.83 3.88
N GLN A 105 -0.90 -5.44 4.68
CA GLN A 105 -1.31 -6.19 5.87
C GLN A 105 -1.86 -7.56 5.50
N LEU A 106 -2.68 -7.64 4.46
CA LEU A 106 -3.23 -8.91 4.01
C LEU A 106 -2.11 -9.84 3.52
N ALA A 107 -1.18 -9.33 2.72
CA ALA A 107 -0.07 -10.13 2.21
C ALA A 107 0.80 -10.68 3.33
N VAL A 108 1.17 -9.83 4.28
CA VAL A 108 1.99 -10.24 5.42
C VAL A 108 1.25 -11.26 6.29
N ARG A 109 -0.04 -11.07 6.51
CA ARG A 109 -0.85 -12.03 7.27
C ARG A 109 -0.90 -13.39 6.60
N LEU A 110 -1.08 -13.44 5.29
CA LEU A 110 -1.12 -14.71 4.56
C LEU A 110 0.18 -15.49 4.70
N VAL A 111 1.31 -14.81 4.71
CA VAL A 111 2.60 -15.47 4.88
C VAL A 111 2.86 -15.85 6.34
N VAL A 112 2.69 -14.90 7.25
CA VAL A 112 3.11 -15.07 8.66
C VAL A 112 2.10 -15.88 9.44
N GLU A 113 0.82 -15.58 9.30
CA GLU A 113 -0.22 -16.28 10.08
C GLU A 113 -0.70 -17.57 9.40
N ASP A 114 -0.90 -17.52 8.08
CA ASP A 114 -1.44 -18.66 7.35
C ASP A 114 -0.37 -19.56 6.74
N GLY A 115 0.89 -19.14 6.82
CA GLY A 115 2.01 -19.98 6.43
C GLY A 115 2.17 -20.16 4.92
N LEU A 116 1.60 -19.30 4.11
CA LEU A 116 1.73 -19.40 2.65
C LEU A 116 3.12 -18.97 2.20
N PRO A 117 3.76 -19.73 1.28
CA PRO A 117 4.98 -19.25 0.63
C PRO A 117 4.72 -18.00 -0.21
N TYR A 118 5.78 -17.29 -0.59
CA TYR A 118 5.64 -16.00 -1.28
C TYR A 118 4.92 -16.08 -2.63
N ARG A 119 5.25 -17.07 -3.47
CA ARG A 119 4.58 -17.21 -4.76
C ARG A 119 3.10 -17.56 -4.64
N PRO A 120 2.71 -18.56 -3.85
CA PRO A 120 1.29 -18.82 -3.60
C PRO A 120 0.56 -17.63 -3.02
N THR A 121 1.21 -16.82 -2.18
CA THR A 121 0.61 -15.60 -1.65
C THR A 121 0.32 -14.59 -2.74
N SER A 122 1.27 -14.39 -3.66
CA SER A 122 1.07 -13.51 -4.82
C SER A 122 -0.13 -13.96 -5.66
N TRP A 123 -0.21 -15.26 -5.93
CA TRP A 123 -1.32 -15.85 -6.68
C TRP A 123 -2.65 -15.69 -5.94
N HIS A 124 -2.66 -15.93 -4.63
CA HIS A 124 -3.85 -15.78 -3.81
C HIS A 124 -4.38 -14.35 -3.84
N LEU A 125 -3.48 -13.38 -3.72
CA LEU A 125 -3.86 -11.96 -3.79
C LEU A 125 -4.50 -11.63 -5.12
N TRP A 126 -3.95 -12.12 -6.22
CA TRP A 126 -4.53 -11.87 -7.54
C TRP A 126 -5.86 -12.60 -7.73
N ARG A 127 -5.91 -13.87 -7.41
CA ARG A 127 -7.09 -14.69 -7.64
C ARG A 127 -8.27 -14.29 -6.76
N ASP A 128 -8.01 -14.05 -5.48
CA ASP A 128 -9.07 -13.86 -4.49
C ASP A 128 -9.31 -12.40 -4.13
N HIS A 129 -8.37 -11.51 -4.42
CA HIS A 129 -8.47 -10.10 -4.05
C HIS A 129 -8.20 -9.13 -5.19
N ARG A 130 -7.93 -9.63 -6.37
CA ARG A 130 -7.70 -8.84 -7.60
C ARG A 130 -6.68 -7.72 -7.40
N VAL A 131 -5.62 -8.01 -6.70
CA VAL A 131 -4.46 -7.12 -6.59
C VAL A 131 -3.21 -7.90 -6.93
N PHE A 132 -2.46 -7.40 -7.90
CA PHE A 132 -1.21 -8.05 -8.30
C PHE A 132 -0.05 -7.49 -7.48
N VAL A 133 0.58 -8.35 -6.71
CA VAL A 133 1.79 -8.01 -5.95
C VAL A 133 2.86 -9.05 -6.28
N PRO A 134 3.98 -8.64 -6.87
CA PRO A 134 5.06 -9.59 -7.14
C PRO A 134 5.54 -10.26 -5.85
N PHE A 135 5.90 -11.54 -5.95
CA PHE A 135 6.32 -12.28 -4.75
C PHE A 135 7.56 -11.67 -4.10
N ALA A 136 8.45 -11.05 -4.87
CA ALA A 136 9.62 -10.37 -4.30
C ALA A 136 9.24 -9.18 -3.43
N THR A 137 8.19 -8.45 -3.81
CA THR A 137 7.66 -7.35 -3.00
C THR A 137 7.10 -7.87 -1.69
N ILE A 138 6.36 -8.97 -1.73
CA ILE A 138 5.81 -9.60 -0.53
C ILE A 138 6.95 -10.04 0.40
N GLN A 139 7.98 -10.65 -0.15
CA GLN A 139 9.16 -11.05 0.61
C GLN A 139 9.79 -9.86 1.31
N ASN A 140 9.95 -8.75 0.61
CA ASN A 140 10.52 -7.53 1.19
C ASN A 140 9.67 -7.02 2.36
N TRP A 141 8.35 -7.05 2.23
CA TRP A 141 7.46 -6.61 3.30
C TRP A 141 7.58 -7.50 4.54
N VAL A 142 7.61 -8.81 4.34
CA VAL A 142 7.71 -9.77 5.45
C VAL A 142 9.06 -9.63 6.15
N GLU A 143 10.15 -9.54 5.39
CA GLU A 143 11.48 -9.39 5.95
C GLU A 143 11.64 -8.07 6.71
N ALA A 144 11.09 -6.98 6.17
CA ALA A 144 11.12 -5.69 6.84
C ALA A 144 10.35 -5.74 8.16
N GLY A 145 9.18 -6.38 8.16
CA GLY A 145 8.39 -6.57 9.37
C GLY A 145 9.11 -7.43 10.41
N GLY A 146 9.77 -8.49 9.97
CA GLY A 146 10.56 -9.35 10.85
C GLY A 146 11.72 -8.62 11.51
N LYS A 147 12.45 -7.84 10.75
CA LYS A 147 13.57 -7.04 11.28
C LYS A 147 13.08 -6.01 12.29
N LYS A 148 11.98 -5.35 11.99
CA LYS A 148 11.37 -4.37 12.89
C LYS A 148 10.90 -5.03 14.19
N GLY A 149 10.25 -6.18 14.07
CA GLY A 149 9.79 -6.95 15.23
C GLY A 149 10.94 -7.39 16.11
N ALA A 150 11.99 -7.93 15.52
CA ALA A 150 13.18 -8.37 16.25
C ALA A 150 13.85 -7.20 16.98
N ARG A 151 13.89 -6.05 16.34
CA ARG A 151 14.48 -4.85 16.97
C ARG A 151 13.64 -4.39 18.17
N SER A 152 12.31 -4.40 18.03
CA SER A 152 11.41 -4.03 19.10
C SER A 152 11.53 -4.99 20.29
N ASP A 153 11.61 -6.27 20.00
CA ASP A 153 11.79 -7.29 21.04
C ASP A 153 13.10 -7.09 21.78
N GLY A 154 14.15 -6.78 21.05
CA GLY A 154 15.43 -6.49 21.66
C GLY A 154 15.37 -5.27 22.59
N GLN A 155 14.70 -4.23 22.16
CA GLN A 155 14.49 -3.05 23.00
C GLN A 155 13.67 -3.36 24.24
N ASP A 156 12.63 -4.15 24.10
CA ASP A 156 11.80 -4.54 25.21
C ASP A 156 12.60 -5.33 26.25
N VAL A 157 13.42 -6.23 25.79
CA VAL A 157 14.28 -7.01 26.68
C VAL A 157 15.31 -6.12 27.35
N SER A 158 15.91 -5.23 26.61
CA SER A 158 16.98 -4.38 27.15
C SER A 158 16.43 -3.21 27.96
N GLY A 159 15.35 -2.79 27.64
CA GLY A 159 14.79 -1.69 28.27
C GLY A 159 13.50 -1.89 28.73
N LEU A 160 13.02 -2.59 28.28
CA LEU A 160 12.03 -2.62 28.25
C LEU A 160 11.59 -2.50 27.69
N GLY A 161 12.05 -2.62 27.48
CA GLY A 161 11.94 -2.67 26.92
C GLY A 161 11.60 -2.13 26.21
N ALA A 162 11.48 -1.89 26.30
CA ALA A 162 11.25 -1.37 25.49
C ALA A 162 11.08 -1.39 24.43
#